data_436b8eaf43e03c3ea2b551c9b035b935
#
_entry.id   436b8eaf43e03c3ea2b551c9b035b935
#
_cell.length_a   1.000
_cell.length_b   1.000
_cell.length_c   1.000
_cell.angle_alpha   90.00
_cell.angle_beta   90.00
_cell.angle_gamma   90.00
#
_symmetry.space_group_name_H-M   'P 1'
#
loop_
_entity.id
_entity.type
_entity.pdbx_description
1 polymer ?
#
loop_
_entity_poly.entity_id
_entity_poly.type
_entity_poly.pdbx_seq_one_letter_code
_entity_poly.pdbx_strand_id
1 'polypeptide(L)'
;AHLQILPGIETKWEKCFIDPDYEELVAIAKNGLENGCRSKKVVIVGAGISGLTAAKLLKDAGCKVLILEASHRLGGRIMTHREQDWYVELGAMRLPGHHRLVREFIKKLKLKLNPFYNSNDKGWYFVNNIRARAGEVDRNPDILQYPVLPTERGKSDIICMRLLPSPFFPTQEYLIKEGNLSRGAIDMIGDVMNEDGVFHMSFLYSVMVFSTFSEKSYDEITGGFDQLPQAFYQDIHRSVIFNSPVVKILQDNDQVKVFYRRPHTSFPLSVMADYVLVTATAKATRLIKFSPPLSAKKTHALRSIHYARATKIFLICSEKFWQKDGIYNGRSITDRPSRVIYYPSHNFSSGAGVILASYTWVDDAEFFIPLDDEKCVDVVLEDLAEIHQVPKNYIQKVCNKHVIKKWGLDKYTMGGYVSFTPYQFVDYSKALFQNEGRVHFSGEHTAQPHAWIETSMKSAVRAARNIHDAINAFPETFPSGRTHSPGQLGLPSTPGSSPGPCRRQLSIVPPVTAA
;
A
#
# COMPACT_ATOMS: atom_id res chain seq x y z
N ALA A 1 7.22 12.99 -19.12
CA ALA A 1 8.06 14.10 -18.65
C ALA A 1 9.08 13.57 -17.67
N HIS A 2 10.37 13.72 -17.97
CA HIS A 2 11.43 13.39 -17.03
C HIS A 2 11.48 14.49 -15.98
N LEU A 3 11.10 14.16 -14.75
CA LEU A 3 11.39 15.00 -13.60
C LEU A 3 12.89 15.23 -13.52
N GLN A 4 13.36 16.37 -14.05
CA GLN A 4 14.64 16.91 -13.65
C GLN A 4 14.41 17.72 -12.37
N ILE A 5 14.52 17.04 -11.23
CA ILE A 5 14.62 17.71 -9.94
C ILE A 5 15.93 18.50 -9.97
N LEU A 6 15.88 19.80 -9.69
CA LEU A 6 17.07 20.63 -9.70
C LEU A 6 18.05 20.13 -8.62
N PRO A 7 19.36 19.96 -8.93
CA PRO A 7 20.36 19.56 -7.95
C PRO A 7 20.34 20.50 -6.75
N GLY A 8 20.12 19.98 -5.56
CA GLY A 8 20.09 20.74 -4.29
C GLY A 8 18.75 20.80 -3.57
N ILE A 9 17.60 20.54 -4.25
CA ILE A 9 16.27 20.40 -3.60
C ILE A 9 16.03 18.94 -3.25
N GLU A 10 16.45 18.00 -4.08
CA GLU A 10 16.39 16.55 -3.86
C GLU A 10 16.93 16.13 -2.49
N THR A 11 18.07 16.65 -2.09
CA THR A 11 18.77 16.18 -0.90
C THR A 11 18.11 16.55 0.42
N LYS A 12 17.21 17.55 0.44
CA LYS A 12 16.60 18.04 1.69
C LYS A 12 15.31 17.30 2.05
N TRP A 13 14.54 16.88 1.04
CA TRP A 13 13.21 16.25 1.22
C TRP A 13 13.27 14.73 1.22
N GLU A 14 14.11 14.13 0.40
CA GLU A 14 14.35 12.68 0.42
C GLU A 14 14.76 12.22 1.81
N LYS A 15 15.62 12.99 2.50
CA LYS A 15 16.02 12.72 3.89
C LYS A 15 14.87 12.77 4.90
N CYS A 16 13.78 13.49 4.61
CA CYS A 16 12.59 13.54 5.48
C CYS A 16 11.68 12.34 5.33
N PHE A 17 11.74 11.63 4.19
CA PHE A 17 10.89 10.48 3.88
C PHE A 17 11.58 9.13 4.10
N ILE A 18 12.89 9.13 4.28
CA ILE A 18 13.64 7.90 4.58
C ILE A 18 13.48 7.58 6.07
N ASP A 19 12.98 6.38 6.37
CA ASP A 19 13.01 5.87 7.72
C ASP A 19 14.48 5.75 8.19
N PRO A 20 14.81 6.26 9.38
CA PRO A 20 16.20 6.24 9.86
C PRO A 20 16.77 4.84 10.04
N ASP A 21 15.91 3.83 10.20
CA ASP A 21 16.28 2.43 10.34
C ASP A 21 16.17 1.62 9.02
N TYR A 22 15.93 2.28 7.87
CA TYR A 22 15.68 1.57 6.61
C TYR A 22 16.84 0.65 6.18
N GLU A 23 18.08 1.11 6.30
CA GLU A 23 19.25 0.30 5.94
C GLU A 23 19.41 -0.92 6.85
N GLU A 24 19.13 -0.77 8.14
CA GLU A 24 19.08 -1.90 9.08
C GLU A 24 17.98 -2.90 8.69
N LEU A 25 16.79 -2.41 8.35
CA LEU A 25 15.69 -3.27 7.93
C LEU A 25 15.99 -4.04 6.64
N VAL A 26 16.68 -3.41 5.67
CA VAL A 26 17.18 -4.07 4.46
C VAL A 26 18.23 -5.13 4.81
N ALA A 27 19.14 -4.83 5.75
CA ALA A 27 20.13 -5.80 6.22
C ALA A 27 19.46 -7.01 6.90
N ILE A 28 18.44 -6.80 7.71
CA ILE A 28 17.63 -7.90 8.32
C ILE A 28 16.89 -8.68 7.22
N ALA A 29 16.31 -8.02 6.23
CA ALA A 29 15.68 -8.69 5.10
C ALA A 29 16.68 -9.60 4.37
N LYS A 30 17.93 -9.15 4.21
CA LYS A 30 19.01 -9.90 3.56
C LYS A 30 19.58 -11.02 4.45
N ASN A 31 19.83 -10.78 5.70
CA ASN A 31 20.60 -11.69 6.57
C ASN A 31 19.71 -12.52 7.53
N GLY A 32 18.47 -12.07 7.81
CA GLY A 32 17.61 -12.59 8.86
C GLY A 32 17.87 -11.92 10.20
N LEU A 33 17.15 -12.37 11.22
CA LEU A 33 17.39 -12.07 12.63
C LEU A 33 18.36 -13.11 13.21
N GLU A 34 19.09 -12.73 14.24
CA GLU A 34 19.93 -13.66 14.97
C GLU A 34 19.11 -14.77 15.64
N ASN A 35 19.72 -15.94 15.84
CA ASN A 35 19.05 -17.04 16.52
C ASN A 35 18.96 -16.74 18.03
N GLY A 36 17.79 -16.36 18.51
CA GLY A 36 17.61 -15.91 19.89
C GLY A 36 16.22 -16.09 20.47
N CYS A 37 15.27 -16.59 19.70
CA CYS A 37 13.87 -16.70 20.13
C CYS A 37 13.58 -17.73 21.25
N ARG A 38 14.52 -18.59 21.59
CA ARG A 38 14.43 -19.59 22.71
C ARG A 38 13.10 -20.36 22.76
N SER A 39 12.57 -20.73 21.59
CA SER A 39 11.27 -21.41 21.44
C SER A 39 10.05 -20.62 21.94
N LYS A 40 10.16 -19.30 22.16
CA LYS A 40 9.01 -18.45 22.48
C LYS A 40 7.97 -18.51 21.36
N LYS A 41 6.70 -18.50 21.75
CA LYS A 41 5.58 -18.63 20.82
C LYS A 41 5.03 -17.27 20.42
N VAL A 42 4.95 -17.03 19.12
CA VAL A 42 4.35 -15.82 18.54
C VAL A 42 3.13 -16.19 17.71
N VAL A 43 1.97 -15.62 18.04
CA VAL A 43 0.77 -15.72 17.20
C VAL A 43 0.68 -14.50 16.30
N ILE A 44 0.51 -14.72 15.01
CA ILE A 44 0.37 -13.68 13.99
C ILE A 44 -1.07 -13.69 13.47
N VAL A 45 -1.71 -12.53 13.45
CA VAL A 45 -3.09 -12.35 13.00
C VAL A 45 -3.06 -11.81 11.57
N GLY A 46 -3.32 -12.69 10.61
CA GLY A 46 -3.35 -12.40 9.18
C GLY A 46 -2.17 -13.00 8.40
N ALA A 47 -2.47 -13.64 7.25
CA ALA A 47 -1.51 -14.19 6.30
C ALA A 47 -1.34 -13.28 5.05
N GLY A 48 -1.46 -11.96 5.23
CA GLY A 48 -1.00 -10.97 4.26
C GLY A 48 0.53 -10.94 4.22
N ILE A 49 1.10 -10.19 3.27
CA ILE A 49 2.56 -10.16 3.08
C ILE A 49 3.31 -9.69 4.34
N SER A 50 2.72 -8.80 5.14
CA SER A 50 3.28 -8.39 6.43
C SER A 50 3.40 -9.58 7.40
N GLY A 51 2.30 -10.33 7.60
CA GLY A 51 2.29 -11.49 8.49
C GLY A 51 3.23 -12.60 8.05
N LEU A 52 3.29 -12.89 6.74
CA LEU A 52 4.18 -13.90 6.17
C LEU A 52 5.66 -13.52 6.32
N THR A 53 6.01 -12.25 6.08
CA THR A 53 7.38 -11.74 6.25
C THR A 53 7.83 -11.85 7.70
N ALA A 54 7.02 -11.38 8.65
CA ALA A 54 7.34 -11.47 10.06
C ALA A 54 7.44 -12.94 10.54
N ALA A 55 6.52 -13.80 10.09
CA ALA A 55 6.52 -15.22 10.39
C ALA A 55 7.81 -15.91 9.96
N LYS A 56 8.27 -15.63 8.73
CA LYS A 56 9.53 -16.19 8.21
C LYS A 56 10.72 -15.78 9.08
N LEU A 57 10.86 -14.48 9.35
CA LEU A 57 11.97 -13.95 10.14
C LEU A 57 12.00 -14.51 11.56
N LEU A 58 10.85 -14.52 12.24
CA LEU A 58 10.75 -15.04 13.61
C LEU A 58 10.95 -16.55 13.68
N LYS A 59 10.44 -17.30 12.70
CA LYS A 59 10.65 -18.76 12.62
C LYS A 59 12.13 -19.09 12.41
N ASP A 60 12.78 -18.39 11.48
CA ASP A 60 14.21 -18.59 11.20
C ASP A 60 15.08 -18.23 12.41
N ALA A 61 14.66 -17.29 13.25
CA ALA A 61 15.29 -16.94 14.52
C ALA A 61 14.97 -17.92 15.68
N GLY A 62 14.25 -19.03 15.42
CA GLY A 62 13.93 -20.07 16.39
C GLY A 62 12.63 -19.89 17.17
N CYS A 63 11.77 -18.94 16.83
CA CYS A 63 10.44 -18.80 17.42
C CYS A 63 9.48 -19.89 16.94
N LYS A 64 8.54 -20.29 17.80
CA LYS A 64 7.37 -21.07 17.42
C LYS A 64 6.30 -20.13 16.91
N VAL A 65 6.04 -20.15 15.59
CA VAL A 65 5.10 -19.23 14.94
C VAL A 65 3.81 -19.93 14.58
N LEU A 66 2.67 -19.26 14.84
CA LEU A 66 1.34 -19.65 14.38
C LEU A 66 0.66 -18.44 13.72
N ILE A 67 0.19 -18.61 12.48
CA ILE A 67 -0.57 -17.59 11.75
C ILE A 67 -2.06 -17.99 11.73
N LEU A 68 -2.94 -17.08 12.12
CA LEU A 68 -4.38 -17.22 12.03
C LEU A 68 -4.89 -16.31 10.91
N GLU A 69 -5.31 -16.92 9.79
CA GLU A 69 -5.85 -16.20 8.63
C GLU A 69 -7.36 -16.31 8.58
N ALA A 70 -8.04 -15.17 8.45
CA ALA A 70 -9.50 -15.10 8.44
C ALA A 70 -10.12 -15.69 7.17
N SER A 71 -9.44 -15.58 6.04
CA SER A 71 -9.88 -16.08 4.73
C SER A 71 -9.38 -17.50 4.46
N HIS A 72 -9.70 -18.01 3.27
CA HIS A 72 -9.22 -19.30 2.77
C HIS A 72 -7.93 -19.18 1.93
N ARG A 73 -7.34 -17.98 1.78
CA ARG A 73 -6.19 -17.71 0.92
C ARG A 73 -5.09 -16.90 1.60
N LEU A 74 -3.91 -16.92 1.00
CA LEU A 74 -2.76 -16.10 1.39
C LEU A 74 -2.75 -14.73 0.69
N GLY A 75 -1.85 -13.87 1.10
CA GLY A 75 -1.42 -12.67 0.37
C GLY A 75 -2.20 -11.40 0.71
N GLY A 76 -3.41 -11.49 1.27
CA GLY A 76 -4.21 -10.30 1.58
C GLY A 76 -4.50 -9.49 0.31
N ARG A 77 -3.94 -8.26 0.20
CA ARG A 77 -4.10 -7.38 -0.98
C ARG A 77 -3.13 -7.69 -2.13
N ILE A 78 -2.30 -8.70 -2.02
CA ILE A 78 -1.67 -9.37 -3.16
C ILE A 78 -2.62 -10.48 -3.58
N MET A 79 -3.24 -10.33 -4.75
CA MET A 79 -4.27 -11.24 -5.23
C MET A 79 -4.22 -11.30 -6.76
N THR A 80 -3.82 -12.44 -7.27
CA THR A 80 -3.82 -12.75 -8.70
C THR A 80 -5.00 -13.67 -8.99
N HIS A 81 -5.83 -13.33 -9.96
CA HIS A 81 -6.84 -14.21 -10.51
C HIS A 81 -6.29 -14.91 -11.74
N ARG A 82 -6.48 -16.24 -11.83
CA ARG A 82 -5.93 -17.07 -12.92
C ARG A 82 -7.04 -17.91 -13.56
N GLU A 83 -7.02 -17.94 -14.87
CA GLU A 83 -7.77 -18.90 -15.66
C GLU A 83 -6.88 -19.44 -16.78
N GLN A 84 -6.84 -20.76 -16.94
CA GLN A 84 -6.07 -21.42 -17.99
C GLN A 84 -4.64 -20.87 -18.07
N ASP A 85 -4.31 -20.11 -19.13
CA ASP A 85 -2.98 -19.58 -19.41
C ASP A 85 -2.85 -18.07 -19.19
N TRP A 86 -3.91 -17.36 -18.77
CA TRP A 86 -3.85 -15.94 -18.47
C TRP A 86 -4.12 -15.64 -16.98
N TYR A 87 -3.68 -14.48 -16.55
CA TYR A 87 -3.94 -13.98 -15.19
C TYR A 87 -4.09 -12.46 -15.16
N VAL A 88 -4.71 -11.97 -14.09
CA VAL A 88 -4.84 -10.54 -13.78
C VAL A 88 -4.50 -10.25 -12.33
N GLU A 89 -3.90 -9.08 -12.10
CA GLU A 89 -3.53 -8.62 -10.77
C GLU A 89 -4.64 -7.77 -10.16
N LEU A 90 -5.47 -8.37 -9.31
CA LEU A 90 -6.57 -7.70 -8.64
C LEU A 90 -6.10 -6.72 -7.55
N GLY A 91 -4.90 -6.93 -7.02
CA GLY A 91 -4.24 -6.08 -6.03
C GLY A 91 -2.97 -5.42 -6.55
N ALA A 92 -1.86 -5.59 -5.82
CA ALA A 92 -0.54 -5.11 -6.23
C ALA A 92 -0.15 -5.68 -7.59
N MET A 93 0.38 -4.83 -8.48
CA MET A 93 0.66 -5.20 -9.87
C MET A 93 2.02 -4.70 -10.40
N ARG A 94 2.76 -3.95 -9.63
CA ARG A 94 4.05 -3.37 -10.04
C ARG A 94 4.97 -3.14 -8.85
N LEU A 95 6.28 -3.17 -9.11
CA LEU A 95 7.34 -3.04 -8.13
C LEU A 95 8.31 -1.94 -8.56
N PRO A 96 8.32 -0.78 -7.90
CA PRO A 96 9.30 0.28 -8.17
C PRO A 96 10.75 -0.19 -7.99
N GLY A 97 11.66 0.39 -8.77
CA GLY A 97 13.09 0.04 -8.75
C GLY A 97 13.75 0.24 -7.38
N HIS A 98 13.37 1.30 -6.67
CA HIS A 98 13.92 1.65 -5.36
C HIS A 98 13.34 0.84 -4.17
N HIS A 99 12.41 -0.08 -4.38
CA HIS A 99 11.88 -0.95 -3.34
C HIS A 99 12.86 -2.09 -3.00
N ARG A 100 13.91 -1.76 -2.24
CA ARG A 100 15.06 -2.64 -2.00
C ARG A 100 14.74 -3.82 -1.08
N LEU A 101 13.93 -3.60 -0.03
CA LEU A 101 13.63 -4.62 0.95
C LEU A 101 12.82 -5.79 0.33
N VAL A 102 11.76 -5.48 -0.43
CA VAL A 102 10.99 -6.52 -1.12
C VAL A 102 11.84 -7.24 -2.17
N ARG A 103 12.77 -6.54 -2.86
CA ARG A 103 13.68 -7.13 -3.83
C ARG A 103 14.66 -8.11 -3.19
N GLU A 104 15.13 -7.88 -1.96
CA GLU A 104 15.94 -8.86 -1.22
C GLU A 104 15.16 -10.16 -0.97
N PHE A 105 13.86 -10.07 -0.61
CA PHE A 105 13.04 -11.28 -0.45
C PHE A 105 12.76 -11.98 -1.78
N ILE A 106 12.47 -11.23 -2.86
CA ILE A 106 12.29 -11.79 -4.21
C ILE A 106 13.53 -12.59 -4.62
N LYS A 107 14.73 -12.03 -4.40
CA LYS A 107 16.00 -12.70 -4.66
C LYS A 107 16.17 -13.97 -3.82
N LYS A 108 15.94 -13.90 -2.50
CA LYS A 108 16.01 -15.06 -1.60
C LYS A 108 15.06 -16.19 -2.00
N LEU A 109 13.84 -15.83 -2.39
CA LEU A 109 12.79 -16.75 -2.79
C LEU A 109 12.92 -17.19 -4.26
N LYS A 110 13.98 -16.75 -4.95
CA LYS A 110 14.31 -17.10 -6.36
C LYS A 110 13.17 -16.81 -7.34
N LEU A 111 12.39 -15.77 -7.09
CA LEU A 111 11.33 -15.33 -7.98
C LEU A 111 11.94 -14.54 -9.15
N LYS A 112 11.33 -14.68 -10.33
CA LYS A 112 11.75 -13.96 -11.53
C LYS A 112 10.96 -12.67 -11.70
N LEU A 113 11.58 -11.65 -12.27
CA LEU A 113 10.98 -10.37 -12.59
C LEU A 113 10.97 -10.13 -14.09
N ASN A 114 9.92 -9.48 -14.58
CA ASN A 114 9.83 -8.89 -15.92
C ASN A 114 9.73 -7.36 -15.78
N PRO A 115 10.18 -6.59 -16.79
CA PRO A 115 9.88 -5.16 -16.84
C PRO A 115 8.36 -4.92 -16.85
N PHE A 116 7.92 -3.96 -16.05
CA PHE A 116 6.57 -3.41 -16.10
C PHE A 116 6.62 -2.01 -16.69
N TYR A 117 5.88 -1.78 -17.76
CA TYR A 117 5.86 -0.49 -18.45
C TYR A 117 4.72 0.38 -17.89
N ASN A 118 5.09 1.40 -17.12
CA ASN A 118 4.12 2.30 -16.48
C ASN A 118 3.58 3.38 -17.44
N SER A 119 4.32 3.73 -18.48
CA SER A 119 3.97 4.73 -19.48
C SER A 119 4.51 4.33 -20.86
N ASN A 120 3.94 4.93 -21.90
CA ASN A 120 4.38 4.77 -23.29
C ASN A 120 3.93 6.01 -24.09
N ASP A 121 4.82 6.58 -24.88
CA ASP A 121 4.54 7.78 -25.71
C ASP A 121 3.37 7.58 -26.68
N LYS A 122 3.04 6.32 -27.04
CA LYS A 122 1.91 5.97 -27.90
C LYS A 122 0.58 5.86 -27.17
N GLY A 123 0.57 5.84 -25.82
CA GLY A 123 -0.65 5.91 -25.03
C GLY A 123 -1.47 7.14 -25.35
N TRP A 124 -2.75 7.13 -25.00
CA TRP A 124 -3.65 8.25 -25.23
C TRP A 124 -3.88 9.05 -23.95
N TYR A 125 -3.91 10.35 -24.07
CA TYR A 125 -4.69 11.25 -23.22
C TYR A 125 -5.99 11.58 -23.94
N PHE A 126 -7.12 11.29 -23.32
CA PHE A 126 -8.44 11.67 -23.79
C PHE A 126 -9.14 12.48 -22.71
N VAL A 127 -8.94 13.79 -22.75
CA VAL A 127 -9.32 14.76 -21.70
C VAL A 127 -9.91 15.99 -22.39
N ASN A 128 -10.93 16.61 -21.80
CA ASN A 128 -11.62 17.76 -22.39
C ASN A 128 -12.16 17.48 -23.81
N ASN A 129 -12.51 16.22 -24.13
CA ASN A 129 -12.84 15.75 -25.48
C ASN A 129 -11.67 15.88 -26.49
N ILE A 130 -10.45 16.10 -26.02
CA ILE A 130 -9.25 16.16 -26.85
C ILE A 130 -8.51 14.85 -26.73
N ARG A 131 -8.19 14.25 -27.87
CA ARG A 131 -7.43 13.02 -27.97
C ARG A 131 -6.03 13.32 -28.48
N ALA A 132 -5.02 13.14 -27.63
CA ALA A 132 -3.61 13.39 -27.94
C ALA A 132 -2.72 12.23 -27.49
N ARG A 133 -1.58 12.05 -28.16
CA ARG A 133 -0.60 11.04 -27.74
C ARG A 133 0.12 11.48 -26.47
N ALA A 134 0.44 10.53 -25.58
CA ALA A 134 1.14 10.82 -24.33
C ALA A 134 2.45 11.57 -24.58
N GLY A 135 3.26 11.15 -25.56
CA GLY A 135 4.49 11.85 -25.91
C GLY A 135 4.29 13.26 -26.50
N GLU A 136 3.11 13.58 -27.03
CA GLU A 136 2.77 14.96 -27.46
C GLU A 136 2.40 15.83 -26.27
N VAL A 137 1.57 15.31 -25.35
CA VAL A 137 1.18 15.98 -24.12
C VAL A 137 2.39 16.24 -23.22
N ASP A 138 3.31 15.28 -23.11
CA ASP A 138 4.55 15.43 -22.33
C ASP A 138 5.44 16.56 -22.86
N ARG A 139 5.45 16.81 -24.17
CA ARG A 139 6.17 17.92 -24.80
C ARG A 139 5.44 19.24 -24.74
N ASN A 140 4.13 19.21 -24.83
CA ASN A 140 3.27 20.39 -24.84
C ASN A 140 1.92 20.09 -24.16
N PRO A 141 1.80 20.29 -22.84
CA PRO A 141 0.56 20.02 -22.11
C PRO A 141 -0.59 20.96 -22.51
N ASP A 142 -0.29 22.12 -23.10
CA ASP A 142 -1.31 23.10 -23.54
C ASP A 142 -2.23 22.54 -24.63
N ILE A 143 -1.84 21.44 -25.30
CA ILE A 143 -2.69 20.73 -26.27
C ILE A 143 -4.02 20.27 -25.65
N LEU A 144 -4.07 20.05 -24.34
CA LEU A 144 -5.26 19.62 -23.59
C LEU A 144 -6.23 20.79 -23.29
N GLN A 145 -5.86 22.02 -23.63
CA GLN A 145 -6.70 23.24 -23.58
C GLN A 145 -7.29 23.57 -22.21
N TYR A 146 -6.56 23.30 -21.13
CA TYR A 146 -6.95 23.80 -19.81
C TYR A 146 -6.84 25.33 -19.74
N PRO A 147 -7.75 26.01 -19.01
CA PRO A 147 -7.73 27.46 -18.87
C PRO A 147 -6.65 27.93 -17.88
N VAL A 148 -5.38 27.66 -18.20
CA VAL A 148 -4.22 28.03 -17.38
C VAL A 148 -3.82 29.48 -17.62
N LEU A 149 -3.17 30.10 -16.64
CA LEU A 149 -2.63 31.46 -16.77
C LEU A 149 -1.49 31.49 -17.81
N PRO A 150 -1.23 32.65 -18.44
CA PRO A 150 -0.12 32.80 -19.40
C PRO A 150 1.24 32.40 -18.81
N THR A 151 1.44 32.60 -17.51
CA THR A 151 2.66 32.23 -16.77
C THR A 151 2.79 30.73 -16.50
N GLU A 152 1.70 29.96 -16.65
CA GLU A 152 1.64 28.51 -16.42
C GLU A 152 1.73 27.71 -17.72
N ARG A 153 1.54 28.35 -18.88
CA ARG A 153 1.58 27.69 -20.20
C ARG A 153 2.89 26.97 -20.45
N GLY A 154 2.80 25.83 -21.11
CA GLY A 154 3.94 24.98 -21.45
C GLY A 154 4.62 24.33 -20.24
N LYS A 155 4.08 24.50 -19.02
CA LYS A 155 4.60 23.89 -17.82
C LYS A 155 3.87 22.58 -17.54
N SER A 156 4.63 21.50 -17.45
CA SER A 156 4.11 20.24 -16.98
C SER A 156 4.01 20.24 -15.43
N ASP A 157 3.54 19.14 -14.88
CA ASP A 157 3.38 18.75 -13.48
C ASP A 157 4.51 19.13 -12.48
N ILE A 158 5.65 19.65 -12.98
CA ILE A 158 6.86 19.98 -12.19
C ILE A 158 6.63 21.08 -11.15
N ILE A 159 5.58 21.88 -11.28
CA ILE A 159 5.31 23.03 -10.39
C ILE A 159 5.02 22.58 -8.97
N CYS A 160 4.33 21.46 -8.77
CA CYS A 160 3.97 20.95 -7.44
C CYS A 160 5.17 20.58 -6.56
N MET A 161 6.32 20.25 -7.15
CA MET A 161 7.48 19.76 -6.41
C MET A 161 8.38 20.85 -5.83
N ARG A 162 8.13 22.12 -6.12
CA ARG A 162 8.85 23.24 -5.51
C ARG A 162 8.31 23.66 -4.16
N LEU A 163 7.13 23.13 -3.77
CA LEU A 163 6.45 23.47 -2.54
C LEU A 163 6.90 22.58 -1.39
N LEU A 164 6.96 23.15 -0.19
CA LEU A 164 7.32 22.41 1.03
C LEU A 164 6.18 21.47 1.42
N PRO A 165 6.40 20.15 1.54
CA PRO A 165 5.33 19.22 1.93
C PRO A 165 4.72 19.60 3.27
N SER A 166 3.39 19.71 3.32
CA SER A 166 2.65 20.01 4.54
C SER A 166 1.69 18.87 4.89
N PRO A 167 1.74 18.35 6.12
CA PRO A 167 0.78 17.35 6.59
C PRO A 167 -0.55 17.97 7.06
N PHE A 168 -0.68 19.31 7.05
CA PHE A 168 -1.80 20.02 7.68
C PHE A 168 -2.86 20.50 6.70
N PHE A 169 -2.52 20.59 5.40
CA PHE A 169 -3.42 21.10 4.37
C PHE A 169 -3.85 20.00 3.41
N PRO A 170 -5.08 20.05 2.88
CA PRO A 170 -5.47 19.29 1.68
C PRO A 170 -4.59 19.69 0.50
N THR A 171 -4.34 18.75 -0.39
CA THR A 171 -3.48 18.99 -1.58
C THR A 171 -3.98 20.18 -2.40
N GLN A 172 -5.27 20.21 -2.74
CA GLN A 172 -5.85 21.29 -3.54
C GLN A 172 -5.70 22.67 -2.88
N GLU A 173 -6.01 22.76 -1.60
CA GLU A 173 -5.90 24.03 -0.86
C GLU A 173 -4.46 24.53 -0.81
N TYR A 174 -3.51 23.60 -0.63
CA TYR A 174 -2.08 23.92 -0.60
C TYR A 174 -1.57 24.41 -1.97
N LEU A 175 -1.99 23.78 -3.06
CA LEU A 175 -1.65 24.20 -4.42
C LEU A 175 -2.19 25.59 -4.74
N ILE A 176 -3.39 25.93 -4.24
CA ILE A 176 -3.98 27.28 -4.42
C ILE A 176 -3.22 28.31 -3.58
N LYS A 177 -3.08 28.08 -2.27
CA LYS A 177 -2.61 29.09 -1.32
C LYS A 177 -1.09 29.29 -1.35
N GLU A 178 -0.35 28.20 -1.35
CA GLU A 178 1.11 28.20 -1.29
C GLU A 178 1.74 28.06 -2.68
N GLY A 179 1.07 27.32 -3.57
CA GLY A 179 1.49 27.14 -4.96
C GLY A 179 1.12 28.30 -5.86
N ASN A 180 0.14 29.10 -5.46
CA ASN A 180 -0.44 30.19 -6.27
C ASN A 180 -0.82 29.73 -7.69
N LEU A 181 -1.33 28.48 -7.80
CA LEU A 181 -1.75 27.91 -9.06
C LEU A 181 -3.18 28.32 -9.40
N SER A 182 -3.44 28.55 -10.69
CA SER A 182 -4.79 28.78 -11.19
C SER A 182 -5.64 27.50 -11.08
N ARG A 183 -6.95 27.66 -11.09
CA ARG A 183 -7.88 26.53 -11.10
C ARG A 183 -7.62 25.62 -12.30
N GLY A 184 -7.40 26.20 -13.49
CA GLY A 184 -7.11 25.44 -14.71
C GLY A 184 -5.83 24.59 -14.59
N ALA A 185 -4.78 25.11 -13.94
CA ALA A 185 -3.56 24.33 -13.69
C ALA A 185 -3.81 23.18 -12.72
N ILE A 186 -4.63 23.39 -11.69
CA ILE A 186 -5.00 22.35 -10.71
C ILE A 186 -5.83 21.25 -11.37
N ASP A 187 -6.83 21.61 -12.17
CA ASP A 187 -7.67 20.66 -12.90
C ASP A 187 -6.81 19.84 -13.88
N MET A 188 -5.88 20.49 -14.60
CA MET A 188 -4.91 19.79 -15.45
C MET A 188 -4.07 18.77 -14.68
N ILE A 189 -3.54 19.15 -13.53
CA ILE A 189 -2.77 18.25 -12.66
C ILE A 189 -3.64 17.08 -12.22
N GLY A 190 -4.86 17.33 -11.78
CA GLY A 190 -5.82 16.33 -11.34
C GLY A 190 -6.09 15.27 -12.40
N ASP A 191 -6.33 15.69 -13.64
CA ASP A 191 -6.64 14.77 -14.73
C ASP A 191 -5.41 14.05 -15.26
N VAL A 192 -4.34 14.81 -15.60
CA VAL A 192 -3.13 14.25 -16.24
C VAL A 192 -2.39 13.28 -15.30
N MET A 193 -2.38 13.58 -14.01
CA MET A 193 -1.73 12.71 -13.01
C MET A 193 -2.67 11.72 -12.35
N ASN A 194 -3.96 11.80 -12.65
CA ASN A 194 -5.04 11.05 -12.01
C ASN A 194 -5.06 11.25 -10.48
N GLU A 195 -4.97 12.50 -10.06
CA GLU A 195 -4.89 12.91 -8.65
C GLU A 195 -6.12 13.70 -8.19
N ASP A 196 -7.08 13.98 -9.07
CA ASP A 196 -8.29 14.75 -8.74
C ASP A 196 -9.02 14.12 -7.53
N GLY A 197 -9.26 12.82 -7.57
CA GLY A 197 -9.91 12.08 -6.49
C GLY A 197 -9.13 12.05 -5.16
N VAL A 198 -7.85 12.49 -5.13
CA VAL A 198 -7.03 12.52 -3.92
C VAL A 198 -6.72 13.94 -3.43
N PHE A 199 -7.25 14.99 -4.06
CA PHE A 199 -6.95 16.37 -3.70
C PHE A 199 -7.38 16.77 -2.28
N HIS A 200 -8.28 16.05 -1.66
CA HIS A 200 -8.66 16.24 -0.26
C HIS A 200 -7.74 15.49 0.73
N MET A 201 -6.80 14.66 0.25
CA MET A 201 -5.76 14.08 1.09
C MET A 201 -4.74 15.15 1.49
N SER A 202 -3.92 14.85 2.52
CA SER A 202 -2.87 15.78 2.92
C SER A 202 -1.86 15.97 1.79
N PHE A 203 -1.34 17.17 1.62
CA PHE A 203 -0.33 17.47 0.59
C PHE A 203 0.93 16.61 0.78
N LEU A 204 1.30 16.30 2.04
CA LEU A 204 2.39 15.38 2.32
C LEU A 204 2.13 13.97 1.74
N TYR A 205 0.87 13.48 1.79
CA TYR A 205 0.49 12.22 1.17
C TYR A 205 0.72 12.26 -0.34
N SER A 206 0.22 13.30 -1.01
CA SER A 206 0.38 13.45 -2.48
C SER A 206 1.85 13.50 -2.88
N VAL A 207 2.69 14.26 -2.16
CA VAL A 207 4.13 14.30 -2.45
C VAL A 207 4.80 12.93 -2.32
N MET A 208 4.44 12.13 -1.31
CA MET A 208 4.96 10.76 -1.17
C MET A 208 4.52 9.84 -2.32
N VAL A 209 3.27 9.98 -2.76
CA VAL A 209 2.74 9.25 -3.91
C VAL A 209 3.50 9.64 -5.18
N PHE A 210 3.65 10.92 -5.45
CA PHE A 210 4.40 11.43 -6.60
C PHE A 210 5.85 10.97 -6.60
N SER A 211 6.54 11.06 -5.47
CA SER A 211 7.92 10.58 -5.34
C SER A 211 8.07 9.12 -5.76
N THR A 212 7.10 8.27 -5.41
CA THR A 212 7.11 6.88 -5.80
C THR A 212 6.75 6.68 -7.27
N PHE A 213 5.80 7.45 -7.82
CA PHE A 213 5.40 7.36 -9.23
C PHE A 213 6.40 8.01 -10.20
N SER A 214 7.32 8.83 -9.71
CA SER A 214 8.42 9.38 -10.51
C SER A 214 9.54 8.36 -10.82
N GLU A 215 9.46 7.16 -10.27
CA GLU A 215 10.40 6.07 -10.54
C GLU A 215 10.43 5.75 -12.05
N LYS A 216 11.64 5.60 -12.58
CA LYS A 216 11.85 5.34 -14.03
C LYS A 216 11.67 3.89 -14.41
N SER A 217 11.88 2.98 -13.47
CA SER A 217 11.83 1.54 -13.70
C SER A 217 10.87 0.85 -12.75
N TYR A 218 10.03 0.02 -13.34
CA TYR A 218 9.15 -0.87 -12.60
C TYR A 218 9.33 -2.30 -13.10
N ASP A 219 9.13 -3.25 -12.21
CA ASP A 219 9.06 -4.67 -12.54
C ASP A 219 7.71 -5.25 -12.12
N GLU A 220 7.39 -6.40 -12.67
CA GLU A 220 6.34 -7.30 -12.22
C GLU A 220 6.93 -8.68 -11.93
N ILE A 221 6.28 -9.46 -11.05
CA ILE A 221 6.71 -10.85 -10.82
C ILE A 221 6.24 -11.71 -11.98
N THR A 222 7.20 -12.35 -12.67
CA THR A 222 6.92 -13.25 -13.77
C THR A 222 5.91 -14.32 -13.37
N GLY A 223 4.78 -14.36 -14.07
CA GLY A 223 3.71 -15.31 -13.76
C GLY A 223 2.79 -14.89 -12.59
N GLY A 224 2.90 -13.68 -12.04
CA GLY A 224 1.95 -13.06 -11.09
C GLY A 224 2.48 -12.85 -9.68
N PHE A 225 1.97 -11.81 -9.03
CA PHE A 225 2.42 -11.37 -7.71
C PHE A 225 2.08 -12.33 -6.57
N ASP A 226 1.06 -13.17 -6.72
CA ASP A 226 0.69 -14.18 -5.72
C ASP A 226 1.78 -15.22 -5.48
N GLN A 227 2.76 -15.35 -6.39
CA GLN A 227 3.93 -16.21 -6.17
C GLN A 227 4.76 -15.75 -4.97
N LEU A 228 4.76 -14.44 -4.64
CA LEU A 228 5.49 -13.96 -3.48
C LEU A 228 4.93 -14.51 -2.16
N PRO A 229 3.65 -14.35 -1.80
CA PRO A 229 3.09 -14.99 -0.62
C PRO A 229 3.14 -16.53 -0.68
N GLN A 230 3.02 -17.14 -1.85
CA GLN A 230 3.14 -18.60 -2.00
C GLN A 230 4.56 -19.09 -1.69
N ALA A 231 5.59 -18.38 -2.12
CA ALA A 231 6.98 -18.73 -1.83
C ALA A 231 7.27 -18.66 -0.31
N PHE A 232 6.77 -17.64 0.39
CA PHE A 232 6.84 -17.63 1.86
C PHE A 232 6.12 -18.83 2.49
N TYR A 233 4.95 -19.17 1.96
CA TYR A 233 4.14 -20.27 2.50
C TYR A 233 4.82 -21.63 2.42
N GLN A 234 5.62 -21.89 1.40
CA GLN A 234 6.36 -23.15 1.27
C GLN A 234 7.18 -23.47 2.53
N ASP A 235 7.81 -22.45 3.13
CA ASP A 235 8.62 -22.61 4.32
C ASP A 235 7.81 -22.67 5.63
N ILE A 236 6.63 -22.04 5.66
CA ILE A 236 5.85 -21.85 6.89
C ILE A 236 4.45 -22.49 6.84
N HIS A 237 4.15 -23.34 5.84
CA HIS A 237 2.82 -23.92 5.61
C HIS A 237 2.20 -24.58 6.84
N ARG A 238 3.01 -25.26 7.68
CA ARG A 238 2.54 -25.91 8.92
C ARG A 238 2.16 -24.92 10.03
N SER A 239 2.51 -23.66 9.86
CA SER A 239 2.23 -22.60 10.83
C SER A 239 0.97 -21.78 10.49
N VAL A 240 0.26 -22.06 9.38
CA VAL A 240 -0.90 -21.27 8.93
C VAL A 240 -2.19 -22.04 9.13
N ILE A 241 -3.16 -21.41 9.78
CA ILE A 241 -4.54 -21.91 9.91
C ILE A 241 -5.47 -20.94 9.21
N PHE A 242 -6.04 -21.38 8.08
CA PHE A 242 -7.05 -20.64 7.32
C PHE A 242 -8.43 -20.68 7.94
N ASN A 243 -9.35 -19.82 7.47
CA ASN A 243 -10.73 -19.71 7.94
C ASN A 243 -10.81 -19.57 9.47
N SER A 244 -9.92 -18.74 10.01
CA SER A 244 -9.69 -18.60 11.45
C SER A 244 -9.65 -17.15 11.89
N PRO A 245 -10.76 -16.39 11.72
CA PRO A 245 -10.82 -15.00 12.15
C PRO A 245 -10.62 -14.90 13.67
N VAL A 246 -9.65 -14.07 14.08
CA VAL A 246 -9.41 -13.73 15.47
C VAL A 246 -10.52 -12.79 15.95
N VAL A 247 -11.10 -13.08 17.11
CA VAL A 247 -12.23 -12.33 17.66
C VAL A 247 -11.93 -11.65 18.98
N LYS A 248 -10.92 -12.15 19.73
CA LYS A 248 -10.50 -11.56 21.01
C LYS A 248 -9.03 -11.85 21.29
N ILE A 249 -8.35 -10.86 21.84
CA ILE A 249 -6.98 -10.97 22.37
C ILE A 249 -7.03 -10.53 23.83
N LEU A 250 -6.63 -11.44 24.72
CA LEU A 250 -6.55 -11.18 26.14
C LEU A 250 -5.07 -11.28 26.53
N GLN A 251 -4.51 -10.23 27.10
CA GLN A 251 -3.15 -10.26 27.63
C GLN A 251 -3.13 -10.03 29.14
N ASP A 252 -2.22 -10.70 29.80
CA ASP A 252 -1.78 -10.42 31.15
C ASP A 252 -0.29 -10.03 31.14
N ASN A 253 0.35 -10.00 32.29
CA ASN A 253 1.76 -9.58 32.38
C ASN A 253 2.71 -10.56 31.69
N ASP A 254 2.38 -11.85 31.62
CA ASP A 254 3.28 -12.92 31.20
C ASP A 254 2.96 -13.52 29.84
N GLN A 255 1.70 -13.55 29.47
CA GLN A 255 1.22 -14.27 28.29
C GLN A 255 0.08 -13.55 27.57
N VAL A 256 -0.20 -14.01 26.35
CA VAL A 256 -1.34 -13.55 25.57
C VAL A 256 -2.18 -14.75 25.15
N LYS A 257 -3.51 -14.66 25.35
CA LYS A 257 -4.49 -15.64 24.89
C LYS A 257 -5.27 -15.09 23.72
N VAL A 258 -5.16 -15.78 22.56
CA VAL A 258 -5.81 -15.38 21.30
C VAL A 258 -6.98 -16.30 21.06
N PHE A 259 -8.17 -15.72 20.86
CA PHE A 259 -9.41 -16.44 20.57
C PHE A 259 -9.77 -16.26 19.08
N TYR A 260 -10.08 -17.35 18.41
CA TYR A 260 -10.43 -17.36 17.00
C TYR A 260 -11.59 -18.33 16.72
N ARG A 261 -12.33 -18.09 15.66
CA ARG A 261 -13.42 -18.97 15.23
C ARG A 261 -12.93 -19.93 14.16
N ARG A 262 -13.57 -21.09 14.10
CA ARG A 262 -13.39 -22.06 13.01
C ARG A 262 -14.74 -22.39 12.41
N PRO A 263 -14.80 -22.74 11.10
CA PRO A 263 -16.02 -23.33 10.55
C PRO A 263 -16.45 -24.54 11.40
N HIS A 264 -17.76 -24.69 11.54
CA HIS A 264 -18.37 -25.82 12.27
C HIS A 264 -18.04 -25.91 13.78
N THR A 265 -17.53 -24.84 14.41
CA THR A 265 -17.39 -24.76 15.88
C THR A 265 -18.38 -23.77 16.47
N SER A 266 -19.12 -24.19 17.50
CA SER A 266 -20.10 -23.32 18.19
C SER A 266 -19.43 -22.22 19.01
N PHE A 267 -18.24 -22.50 19.57
CA PHE A 267 -17.50 -21.59 20.42
C PHE A 267 -16.12 -21.27 19.83
N PRO A 268 -15.58 -20.07 20.11
CA PRO A 268 -14.21 -19.74 19.71
C PRO A 268 -13.20 -20.68 20.37
N LEU A 269 -12.24 -21.14 19.60
CA LEU A 269 -11.03 -21.80 20.09
C LEU A 269 -10.05 -20.77 20.62
N SER A 270 -9.06 -21.20 21.40
CA SER A 270 -8.03 -20.31 21.92
C SER A 270 -6.65 -20.93 21.85
N VAL A 271 -5.64 -20.07 21.78
CA VAL A 271 -4.24 -20.43 21.81
C VAL A 271 -3.46 -19.45 22.69
N MET A 272 -2.55 -19.98 23.50
CA MET A 272 -1.61 -19.19 24.31
C MET A 272 -0.36 -18.87 23.52
N ALA A 273 0.20 -17.68 23.73
CA ALA A 273 1.44 -17.20 23.13
C ALA A 273 2.19 -16.26 24.07
N ASP A 274 3.49 -16.08 23.83
CA ASP A 274 4.30 -15.08 24.53
C ASP A 274 4.07 -13.69 23.94
N TYR A 275 3.87 -13.58 22.63
CA TYR A 275 3.60 -12.34 21.91
C TYR A 275 2.54 -12.54 20.83
N VAL A 276 1.87 -11.46 20.46
CA VAL A 276 0.95 -11.41 19.32
C VAL A 276 1.35 -10.29 18.37
N LEU A 277 1.36 -10.57 17.07
CA LEU A 277 1.53 -9.59 16.02
C LEU A 277 0.24 -9.46 15.22
N VAL A 278 -0.42 -8.31 15.28
CA VAL A 278 -1.62 -8.00 14.51
C VAL A 278 -1.20 -7.36 13.18
N THR A 279 -1.45 -8.06 12.07
CA THR A 279 -1.14 -7.59 10.70
C THR A 279 -2.40 -7.36 9.86
N ALA A 280 -3.57 -7.46 10.48
CA ALA A 280 -4.84 -7.11 9.86
C ALA A 280 -4.93 -5.60 9.59
N THR A 281 -5.75 -5.19 8.61
CA THR A 281 -6.00 -3.75 8.37
C THR A 281 -6.54 -3.07 9.62
N ALA A 282 -6.40 -1.76 9.73
CA ALA A 282 -6.94 -1.04 10.88
C ALA A 282 -8.45 -1.24 11.04
N LYS A 283 -9.19 -1.28 9.93
CA LYS A 283 -10.64 -1.56 9.97
C LYS A 283 -10.95 -2.96 10.49
N ALA A 284 -10.24 -3.98 10.03
CA ALA A 284 -10.41 -5.36 10.49
C ALA A 284 -9.97 -5.53 11.97
N THR A 285 -8.91 -4.84 12.39
CA THR A 285 -8.43 -4.85 13.78
C THR A 285 -9.50 -4.36 14.75
N ARG A 286 -10.37 -3.43 14.35
CA ARG A 286 -11.49 -2.95 15.16
C ARG A 286 -12.56 -4.01 15.47
N LEU A 287 -12.59 -5.11 14.74
CA LEU A 287 -13.48 -6.25 15.01
C LEU A 287 -12.94 -7.18 16.10
N ILE A 288 -11.70 -7.00 16.51
CA ILE A 288 -11.06 -7.79 17.56
C ILE A 288 -11.29 -7.11 18.92
N LYS A 289 -11.78 -7.86 19.90
CA LYS A 289 -11.90 -7.39 21.29
C LYS A 289 -10.56 -7.53 22.00
N PHE A 290 -10.02 -6.45 22.54
CA PHE A 290 -8.80 -6.43 23.33
C PHE A 290 -9.12 -6.35 24.83
N SER A 291 -8.38 -7.08 25.65
CA SER A 291 -8.49 -7.08 27.11
C SER A 291 -7.08 -7.18 27.72
N PRO A 292 -6.55 -6.13 28.39
CA PRO A 292 -7.20 -4.82 28.57
C PRO A 292 -7.49 -4.12 27.24
N PRO A 293 -8.38 -3.13 27.21
CA PRO A 293 -8.64 -2.33 26.00
C PRO A 293 -7.37 -1.64 25.50
N LEU A 294 -7.28 -1.46 24.19
CA LEU A 294 -6.21 -0.64 23.60
C LEU A 294 -6.29 0.80 24.12
N SER A 295 -5.17 1.48 24.16
CA SER A 295 -5.10 2.88 24.55
C SER A 295 -6.10 3.72 23.76
N ALA A 296 -6.64 4.78 24.38
CA ALA A 296 -7.58 5.69 23.72
C ALA A 296 -7.00 6.26 22.42
N LYS A 297 -5.70 6.58 22.41
CA LYS A 297 -5.01 7.12 21.24
C LYS A 297 -4.95 6.10 20.09
N LYS A 298 -4.61 4.83 20.36
CA LYS A 298 -4.60 3.77 19.34
C LYS A 298 -6.02 3.46 18.86
N THR A 299 -6.99 3.35 19.75
CA THR A 299 -8.38 3.11 19.40
C THR A 299 -8.92 4.21 18.49
N HIS A 300 -8.60 5.48 18.82
CA HIS A 300 -8.97 6.62 17.99
C HIS A 300 -8.27 6.57 16.62
N ALA A 301 -6.96 6.30 16.57
CA ALA A 301 -6.22 6.17 15.32
C ALA A 301 -6.82 5.08 14.42
N LEU A 302 -7.02 3.87 14.93
CA LEU A 302 -7.61 2.74 14.18
C LEU A 302 -9.01 3.06 13.62
N ARG A 303 -9.79 3.90 14.32
CA ARG A 303 -11.12 4.33 13.88
C ARG A 303 -11.05 5.40 12.79
N SER A 304 -10.12 6.33 12.90
CA SER A 304 -10.17 7.62 12.21
C SER A 304 -9.30 7.67 10.96
N ILE A 305 -8.32 6.75 10.79
CA ILE A 305 -7.51 6.76 9.56
C ILE A 305 -8.37 6.51 8.34
N HIS A 306 -8.11 7.29 7.31
CA HIS A 306 -8.82 7.18 6.05
C HIS A 306 -8.29 6.00 5.22
N TYR A 307 -9.22 5.21 4.67
CA TYR A 307 -8.94 4.12 3.72
C TYR A 307 -9.51 4.45 2.36
N ALA A 308 -8.64 4.55 1.38
CA ALA A 308 -9.01 4.64 -0.02
C ALA A 308 -9.77 3.39 -0.47
N ARG A 309 -10.75 3.58 -1.33
CA ARG A 309 -11.29 2.50 -2.14
C ARG A 309 -10.41 2.34 -3.38
N ALA A 310 -10.45 1.18 -4.00
CA ALA A 310 -9.79 0.92 -5.27
C ALA A 310 -10.66 -0.05 -6.05
N THR A 311 -10.87 0.23 -7.34
CA THR A 311 -11.61 -0.62 -8.26
C THR A 311 -10.74 -0.92 -9.47
N LYS A 312 -10.71 -2.18 -9.88
CA LYS A 312 -10.06 -2.65 -11.10
C LYS A 312 -11.05 -3.41 -11.95
N ILE A 313 -11.10 -3.07 -13.24
CA ILE A 313 -11.95 -3.74 -14.23
C ILE A 313 -11.05 -4.21 -15.36
N PHE A 314 -10.97 -5.52 -15.52
CA PHE A 314 -10.21 -6.17 -16.59
C PHE A 314 -11.15 -6.67 -17.65
N LEU A 315 -10.71 -6.54 -18.91
CA LEU A 315 -11.34 -7.21 -20.04
C LEU A 315 -10.36 -8.21 -20.64
N ILE A 316 -10.89 -9.38 -21.01
CA ILE A 316 -10.14 -10.43 -21.68
C ILE A 316 -10.65 -10.53 -23.11
N CYS A 317 -9.75 -10.28 -24.05
CA CYS A 317 -10.08 -10.08 -25.45
C CYS A 317 -9.38 -11.13 -26.33
N SER A 318 -10.07 -11.60 -27.36
CA SER A 318 -9.50 -12.47 -28.40
C SER A 318 -8.55 -11.71 -29.34
N GLU A 319 -8.69 -10.38 -29.41
CA GLU A 319 -7.84 -9.50 -30.21
C GLU A 319 -7.30 -8.36 -29.36
N LYS A 320 -6.05 -7.96 -29.58
CA LYS A 320 -5.40 -6.80 -28.95
C LYS A 320 -5.70 -5.54 -29.79
N PHE A 321 -6.95 -5.08 -29.77
CA PHE A 321 -7.43 -3.99 -30.64
C PHE A 321 -6.61 -2.69 -30.51
N TRP A 322 -6.03 -2.41 -29.34
CA TRP A 322 -5.18 -1.25 -29.07
C TRP A 322 -3.86 -1.26 -29.83
N GLN A 323 -3.40 -2.42 -30.33
CA GLN A 323 -2.17 -2.52 -31.14
C GLN A 323 -2.31 -1.81 -32.50
N LYS A 324 -3.53 -1.61 -32.99
CA LYS A 324 -3.80 -0.79 -34.19
C LYS A 324 -3.35 0.66 -33.99
N ASP A 325 -3.37 1.13 -32.74
CA ASP A 325 -2.88 2.46 -32.36
C ASP A 325 -1.36 2.50 -32.11
N GLY A 326 -0.65 1.39 -32.30
CA GLY A 326 0.77 1.24 -32.00
C GLY A 326 1.07 1.14 -30.50
N ILE A 327 0.07 0.81 -29.68
CA ILE A 327 0.21 0.64 -28.24
C ILE A 327 0.47 -0.83 -27.95
N TYR A 328 1.60 -1.13 -27.31
CA TYR A 328 1.98 -2.50 -26.94
C TYR A 328 2.08 -2.70 -25.43
N ASN A 329 2.21 -1.62 -24.67
CA ASN A 329 2.31 -1.58 -23.21
C ASN A 329 2.05 -0.15 -22.70
N GLY A 330 2.27 0.12 -21.42
CA GLY A 330 2.08 1.43 -20.82
C GLY A 330 0.62 1.71 -20.47
N ARG A 331 0.22 2.97 -20.52
CA ARG A 331 -1.13 3.39 -20.11
C ARG A 331 -1.70 4.48 -20.99
N SER A 332 -3.03 4.59 -20.94
CA SER A 332 -3.79 5.77 -21.38
C SER A 332 -4.50 6.39 -20.18
N ILE A 333 -4.76 7.70 -20.26
CA ILE A 333 -5.40 8.49 -19.20
C ILE A 333 -6.59 9.23 -19.80
N THR A 334 -7.69 9.31 -19.03
CA THR A 334 -8.90 10.02 -19.45
C THR A 334 -9.60 10.69 -18.26
N ASP A 335 -10.35 11.74 -18.51
CA ASP A 335 -11.30 12.38 -17.57
C ASP A 335 -12.63 11.59 -17.48
N ARG A 336 -12.79 10.55 -18.31
CA ARG A 336 -13.94 9.65 -18.26
C ARG A 336 -13.86 8.72 -17.03
N PRO A 337 -14.97 8.04 -16.62
CA PRO A 337 -15.00 7.18 -15.44
C PRO A 337 -13.91 6.10 -15.37
N SER A 338 -13.40 5.61 -16.50
CA SER A 338 -12.31 4.62 -16.55
C SER A 338 -10.99 5.15 -16.03
N ARG A 339 -10.74 6.44 -16.04
CA ARG A 339 -9.57 7.18 -15.58
C ARG A 339 -8.25 6.65 -16.15
N VAL A 340 -7.73 5.53 -15.66
CA VAL A 340 -6.45 4.98 -16.11
C VAL A 340 -6.64 3.59 -16.69
N ILE A 341 -6.21 3.42 -17.93
CA ILE A 341 -6.21 2.16 -18.67
C ILE A 341 -4.76 1.67 -18.78
N TYR A 342 -4.46 0.44 -18.36
CA TYR A 342 -3.15 -0.17 -18.53
C TYR A 342 -3.18 -1.27 -19.57
N TYR A 343 -2.25 -1.18 -20.51
CA TYR A 343 -2.01 -2.21 -21.51
C TYR A 343 -0.99 -3.22 -20.96
N PRO A 344 -1.13 -4.52 -21.28
CA PRO A 344 -0.30 -5.56 -20.67
C PRO A 344 1.19 -5.37 -20.99
N SER A 345 2.04 -5.56 -19.97
CA SER A 345 3.49 -5.53 -20.08
C SER A 345 4.08 -6.88 -20.54
N HIS A 346 3.27 -7.93 -20.51
CA HIS A 346 3.63 -9.30 -20.91
C HIS A 346 2.59 -9.90 -21.86
N ASN A 347 2.94 -11.01 -22.50
CA ASN A 347 2.04 -11.75 -23.39
C ASN A 347 1.74 -13.12 -22.81
N PHE A 348 0.59 -13.68 -23.18
CA PHE A 348 0.19 -15.05 -22.87
C PHE A 348 0.36 -15.97 -24.10
N SER A 349 0.61 -17.25 -23.85
CA SER A 349 0.84 -18.24 -24.91
C SER A 349 -0.36 -18.44 -25.83
N SER A 350 -1.59 -18.26 -25.31
CA SER A 350 -2.83 -18.29 -26.09
C SER A 350 -2.99 -17.10 -27.05
N GLY A 351 -2.14 -16.06 -26.91
CA GLY A 351 -2.35 -14.79 -27.61
C GLY A 351 -3.44 -13.90 -27.03
N ALA A 352 -4.10 -14.31 -25.92
CA ALA A 352 -5.15 -13.54 -25.28
C ALA A 352 -4.69 -12.10 -24.97
N GLY A 353 -5.53 -11.13 -25.30
CA GLY A 353 -5.39 -9.74 -24.91
C GLY A 353 -6.03 -9.49 -23.55
N VAL A 354 -5.22 -9.19 -22.54
CA VAL A 354 -5.73 -8.88 -21.19
C VAL A 354 -5.44 -7.42 -20.90
N ILE A 355 -6.48 -6.59 -20.86
CA ILE A 355 -6.37 -5.15 -20.61
C ILE A 355 -6.98 -4.81 -19.26
N LEU A 356 -6.28 -4.00 -18.45
CA LEU A 356 -6.86 -3.33 -17.31
C LEU A 356 -7.60 -2.08 -17.83
N ALA A 357 -8.88 -2.26 -18.13
CA ALA A 357 -9.73 -1.28 -18.79
C ALA A 357 -10.07 -0.09 -17.91
N SER A 358 -10.02 -0.26 -16.59
CA SER A 358 -10.15 0.81 -15.61
C SER A 358 -9.38 0.46 -14.34
N TYR A 359 -8.56 1.39 -13.88
CA TYR A 359 -8.01 1.38 -12.53
C TYR A 359 -8.27 2.72 -11.87
N THR A 360 -9.14 2.69 -10.88
CA THR A 360 -9.57 3.88 -10.14
C THR A 360 -9.28 3.73 -8.65
N TRP A 361 -9.08 4.85 -7.96
CA TRP A 361 -8.82 4.91 -6.53
C TRP A 361 -9.45 6.14 -5.88
N VAL A 362 -9.65 6.07 -4.57
CA VAL A 362 -10.29 7.08 -3.72
C VAL A 362 -11.69 7.40 -4.27
N ASP A 363 -12.00 8.65 -4.61
CA ASP A 363 -13.31 9.11 -5.02
C ASP A 363 -13.72 8.54 -6.39
N ASP A 364 -12.80 8.46 -7.35
CA ASP A 364 -13.07 7.84 -8.66
C ASP A 364 -13.50 6.37 -8.53
N ALA A 365 -12.94 5.66 -7.55
CA ALA A 365 -13.34 4.27 -7.30
C ALA A 365 -14.75 4.14 -6.70
N GLU A 366 -15.26 5.18 -6.06
CA GLU A 366 -16.63 5.18 -5.48
C GLU A 366 -17.70 5.15 -6.56
N PHE A 367 -17.44 5.74 -7.71
CA PHE A 367 -18.36 5.70 -8.87
C PHE A 367 -18.79 4.27 -9.23
N PHE A 368 -17.86 3.32 -9.18
CA PHE A 368 -18.15 1.92 -9.54
C PHE A 368 -18.78 1.08 -8.41
N ILE A 369 -18.78 1.57 -7.16
CA ILE A 369 -19.24 0.77 -6.01
C ILE A 369 -20.71 0.35 -6.15
N PRO A 370 -21.68 1.26 -6.47
CA PRO A 370 -23.09 0.89 -6.57
C PRO A 370 -23.47 0.17 -7.86
N LEU A 371 -22.59 0.13 -8.86
CA LEU A 371 -22.86 -0.49 -10.15
C LEU A 371 -22.67 -2.00 -10.08
N ASP A 372 -23.52 -2.77 -10.75
CA ASP A 372 -23.28 -4.18 -11.01
C ASP A 372 -22.15 -4.39 -12.04
N ASP A 373 -21.75 -5.63 -12.25
CA ASP A 373 -20.63 -5.94 -13.13
C ASP A 373 -20.95 -5.62 -14.60
N GLU A 374 -22.18 -5.84 -15.05
CA GLU A 374 -22.63 -5.57 -16.42
C GLU A 374 -22.53 -4.04 -16.70
N LYS A 375 -23.00 -3.24 -15.76
CA LYS A 375 -22.93 -1.77 -15.89
C LYS A 375 -21.50 -1.25 -15.80
N CYS A 376 -20.67 -1.83 -14.95
CA CYS A 376 -19.24 -1.52 -14.90
C CYS A 376 -18.56 -1.79 -16.24
N VAL A 377 -18.86 -2.93 -16.87
CA VAL A 377 -18.31 -3.31 -18.18
C VAL A 377 -18.85 -2.37 -19.27
N ASP A 378 -20.13 -2.03 -19.25
CA ASP A 378 -20.75 -1.13 -20.23
C ASP A 378 -20.06 0.24 -20.27
N VAL A 379 -19.75 0.80 -19.08
CA VAL A 379 -19.02 2.08 -18.94
C VAL A 379 -17.62 2.00 -19.56
N VAL A 380 -16.83 0.99 -19.20
CA VAL A 380 -15.45 0.90 -19.70
C VAL A 380 -15.38 0.58 -21.20
N LEU A 381 -16.40 -0.12 -21.74
CA LEU A 381 -16.51 -0.36 -23.18
C LEU A 381 -16.78 0.94 -23.95
N GLU A 382 -17.61 1.82 -23.41
CA GLU A 382 -17.88 3.15 -24.00
C GLU A 382 -16.61 3.99 -24.03
N ASP A 383 -15.96 4.13 -22.88
CA ASP A 383 -14.72 4.91 -22.75
C ASP A 383 -13.62 4.39 -23.71
N LEU A 384 -13.43 3.07 -23.79
CA LEU A 384 -12.47 2.46 -24.71
C LEU A 384 -12.84 2.70 -26.19
N ALA A 385 -14.14 2.67 -26.53
CA ALA A 385 -14.61 2.94 -27.87
C ALA A 385 -14.27 4.36 -28.32
N GLU A 386 -14.50 5.36 -27.45
CA GLU A 386 -14.15 6.75 -27.70
C GLU A 386 -12.64 6.95 -27.80
N ILE A 387 -11.86 6.40 -26.85
CA ILE A 387 -10.40 6.55 -26.82
C ILE A 387 -9.74 5.93 -28.05
N HIS A 388 -10.15 4.75 -28.47
CA HIS A 388 -9.56 4.02 -29.60
C HIS A 388 -10.25 4.31 -30.95
N GLN A 389 -11.33 5.09 -30.94
CA GLN A 389 -12.14 5.40 -32.12
C GLN A 389 -12.57 4.14 -32.88
N VAL A 390 -13.10 3.19 -32.15
CA VAL A 390 -13.66 1.94 -32.68
C VAL A 390 -15.08 1.74 -32.16
N PRO A 391 -15.94 1.08 -32.92
CA PRO A 391 -17.32 0.84 -32.46
C PRO A 391 -17.36 0.03 -31.16
N LYS A 392 -18.19 0.44 -30.20
CA LYS A 392 -18.38 -0.26 -28.91
C LYS A 392 -18.75 -1.72 -29.10
N ASN A 393 -19.64 -2.03 -30.03
CA ASN A 393 -20.05 -3.40 -30.34
C ASN A 393 -18.90 -4.27 -30.87
N TYR A 394 -17.90 -3.68 -31.53
CA TYR A 394 -16.68 -4.39 -31.91
C TYR A 394 -15.88 -4.80 -30.67
N ILE A 395 -15.61 -3.85 -29.74
CA ILE A 395 -14.89 -4.18 -28.51
C ILE A 395 -15.66 -5.23 -27.71
N GLN A 396 -16.98 -5.07 -27.56
CA GLN A 396 -17.84 -6.02 -26.86
C GLN A 396 -17.77 -7.43 -27.46
N LYS A 397 -17.68 -7.54 -28.80
CA LYS A 397 -17.55 -8.82 -29.50
C LYS A 397 -16.20 -9.48 -29.22
N VAL A 398 -15.10 -8.73 -29.26
CA VAL A 398 -13.74 -9.26 -29.09
C VAL A 398 -13.36 -9.44 -27.63
N CYS A 399 -13.93 -8.67 -26.71
CA CYS A 399 -13.68 -8.73 -25.26
C CYS A 399 -14.92 -9.30 -24.53
N ASN A 400 -15.04 -10.60 -24.51
CA ASN A 400 -16.27 -11.30 -24.03
C ASN A 400 -16.18 -11.83 -22.59
N LYS A 401 -15.06 -11.63 -21.91
CA LYS A 401 -14.85 -11.97 -20.51
C LYS A 401 -14.37 -10.75 -19.74
N HIS A 402 -14.70 -10.67 -18.46
CA HIS A 402 -14.24 -9.63 -17.57
C HIS A 402 -13.93 -10.17 -16.18
N VAL A 403 -13.12 -9.44 -15.44
CA VAL A 403 -12.86 -9.67 -14.01
C VAL A 403 -12.87 -8.33 -13.29
N ILE A 404 -13.67 -8.19 -12.26
CA ILE A 404 -13.84 -6.96 -11.49
C ILE A 404 -13.45 -7.17 -10.04
N LYS A 405 -12.68 -6.25 -9.47
CA LYS A 405 -12.37 -6.21 -8.04
C LYS A 405 -12.64 -4.84 -7.46
N LYS A 406 -13.60 -4.77 -6.55
CA LYS A 406 -13.93 -3.59 -5.74
C LYS A 406 -13.40 -3.81 -4.32
N TRP A 407 -12.21 -3.27 -4.01
CA TRP A 407 -11.56 -3.48 -2.70
C TRP A 407 -12.35 -2.87 -1.54
N GLY A 408 -13.15 -1.83 -1.79
CA GLY A 408 -14.04 -1.25 -0.80
C GLY A 408 -15.08 -2.24 -0.25
N LEU A 409 -15.46 -3.25 -1.04
CA LEU A 409 -16.41 -4.30 -0.68
C LEU A 409 -15.75 -5.59 -0.17
N ASP A 410 -14.43 -5.65 -0.10
CA ASP A 410 -13.74 -6.84 0.40
C ASP A 410 -13.94 -7.00 1.90
N LYS A 411 -14.56 -8.11 2.31
CA LYS A 411 -14.97 -8.36 3.71
C LYS A 411 -13.82 -8.53 4.70
N TYR A 412 -12.61 -8.83 4.22
CA TYR A 412 -11.45 -9.06 5.08
C TYR A 412 -10.54 -7.84 5.19
N THR A 413 -10.39 -7.08 4.10
CA THR A 413 -9.53 -5.89 4.08
C THR A 413 -10.30 -4.61 4.33
N MET A 414 -11.58 -4.55 3.94
CA MET A 414 -12.50 -3.43 4.14
C MET A 414 -12.00 -2.10 3.53
N GLY A 415 -11.17 -2.19 2.48
CA GLY A 415 -10.58 -1.05 1.79
C GLY A 415 -9.40 -1.45 0.90
N GLY A 416 -8.96 -0.54 0.04
CA GLY A 416 -7.80 -0.71 -0.83
C GLY A 416 -6.49 -0.49 -0.08
N TYR A 417 -6.26 0.69 0.44
CA TYR A 417 -5.05 1.10 1.14
C TYR A 417 -5.32 2.35 1.99
N VAL A 418 -4.38 2.69 2.88
CA VAL A 418 -4.48 3.91 3.69
C VAL A 418 -4.07 5.12 2.88
N SER A 419 -4.86 6.19 2.97
CA SER A 419 -4.55 7.52 2.42
C SER A 419 -4.84 8.56 3.49
N PHE A 420 -3.81 9.19 4.02
CA PHE A 420 -3.98 10.13 5.13
C PHE A 420 -4.54 11.47 4.68
N THR A 421 -5.61 11.90 5.32
CA THR A 421 -6.12 13.26 5.26
C THR A 421 -5.25 14.20 6.11
N PRO A 422 -5.45 15.53 6.05
CA PRO A 422 -4.72 16.48 6.89
C PRO A 422 -4.67 16.08 8.36
N TYR A 423 -3.55 16.36 9.02
CA TYR A 423 -3.21 16.04 10.41
C TYR A 423 -2.94 14.56 10.72
N GLN A 424 -3.44 13.59 9.95
CA GLN A 424 -3.37 12.16 10.30
C GLN A 424 -1.93 11.63 10.39
N PHE A 425 -0.99 12.20 9.64
CA PHE A 425 0.44 11.87 9.79
C PHE A 425 0.97 12.16 11.19
N VAL A 426 0.64 13.33 11.73
CA VAL A 426 1.12 13.78 13.04
C VAL A 426 0.39 13.04 14.15
N ASP A 427 -0.93 12.92 14.02
CA ASP A 427 -1.78 12.41 15.10
C ASP A 427 -1.69 10.90 15.25
N TYR A 428 -1.55 10.14 14.13
CA TYR A 428 -1.81 8.70 14.16
C TYR A 428 -0.61 7.81 13.85
N SER A 429 0.39 8.26 13.06
CA SER A 429 1.47 7.39 12.62
C SER A 429 2.15 6.64 13.77
N LYS A 430 2.52 7.35 14.84
CA LYS A 430 3.14 6.72 16.00
C LYS A 430 2.19 5.76 16.72
N ALA A 431 0.93 6.16 16.92
CA ALA A 431 -0.04 5.34 17.63
C ALA A 431 -0.38 4.04 16.90
N LEU A 432 -0.41 4.05 15.56
CA LEU A 432 -0.70 2.86 14.75
C LEU A 432 0.36 1.77 14.89
N PHE A 433 1.63 2.17 14.92
CA PHE A 433 2.75 1.23 14.98
C PHE A 433 3.09 0.78 16.42
N GLN A 434 2.98 1.68 17.41
CA GLN A 434 3.43 1.41 18.78
C GLN A 434 2.76 0.14 19.35
N ASN A 435 3.55 -0.78 19.91
CA ASN A 435 3.02 -1.95 20.62
C ASN A 435 2.31 -1.55 21.92
N GLU A 436 1.40 -2.40 22.37
CA GLU A 436 0.73 -2.28 23.65
C GLU A 436 0.95 -3.56 24.47
N GLY A 437 1.92 -3.51 25.36
CA GLY A 437 2.41 -4.68 26.07
C GLY A 437 2.99 -5.72 25.09
N ARG A 438 2.45 -6.92 25.13
CA ARG A 438 2.86 -8.05 24.28
C ARG A 438 2.15 -8.12 22.93
N VAL A 439 1.28 -7.13 22.63
CA VAL A 439 0.58 -7.02 21.34
C VAL A 439 1.30 -6.01 20.47
N HIS A 440 1.86 -6.47 19.38
CA HIS A 440 2.54 -5.69 18.35
C HIS A 440 1.64 -5.50 17.13
N PHE A 441 1.91 -4.47 16.33
CA PHE A 441 1.12 -4.11 15.14
C PHE A 441 2.03 -3.92 13.94
N SER A 442 1.56 -4.35 12.77
CA SER A 442 2.29 -4.22 11.50
C SER A 442 1.28 -4.21 10.33
N GLY A 443 1.73 -3.82 9.17
CA GLY A 443 0.93 -3.67 7.97
C GLY A 443 1.20 -2.32 7.33
N GLU A 444 0.74 -2.09 6.08
CA GLU A 444 1.04 -0.85 5.35
C GLU A 444 0.53 0.43 6.05
N HIS A 445 -0.51 0.29 6.89
CA HIS A 445 -1.06 1.40 7.68
C HIS A 445 -0.16 1.83 8.84
N THR A 446 0.87 1.07 9.18
CA THR A 446 1.78 1.34 10.31
C THR A 446 3.13 1.91 9.89
N ALA A 447 3.37 2.13 8.59
CA ALA A 447 4.61 2.67 8.04
C ALA A 447 4.34 3.51 6.78
N GLN A 448 5.36 4.18 6.24
CA GLN A 448 5.29 5.09 5.11
C GLN A 448 6.23 4.66 3.97
N PRO A 449 5.93 5.02 2.70
CA PRO A 449 4.65 5.51 2.18
C PRO A 449 3.60 4.39 2.14
N HIS A 450 2.31 4.73 2.28
CA HIS A 450 1.24 3.73 2.23
C HIS A 450 1.05 3.11 0.84
N ALA A 451 0.21 2.07 0.73
CA ALA A 451 -0.21 1.41 -0.52
C ALA A 451 0.83 0.50 -1.20
N TRP A 452 1.96 0.22 -0.60
CA TRP A 452 3.04 -0.55 -1.23
C TRP A 452 3.38 -1.85 -0.49
N ILE A 453 3.81 -2.87 -1.26
CA ILE A 453 4.34 -4.13 -0.71
C ILE A 453 5.56 -3.84 0.17
N GLU A 454 6.47 -2.98 -0.30
CA GLU A 454 7.66 -2.53 0.43
C GLU A 454 7.33 -2.06 1.84
N THR A 455 6.35 -1.17 1.97
CA THR A 455 5.92 -0.60 3.25
C THR A 455 5.35 -1.66 4.18
N SER A 456 4.55 -2.57 3.62
CA SER A 456 3.97 -3.68 4.38
C SER A 456 5.05 -4.62 4.92
N MET A 457 6.04 -4.95 4.11
CA MET A 457 7.17 -5.80 4.49
C MET A 457 8.13 -5.07 5.45
N LYS A 458 8.43 -3.80 5.19
CA LYS A 458 9.23 -2.94 6.06
C LYS A 458 8.66 -2.90 7.49
N SER A 459 7.36 -2.66 7.62
CA SER A 459 6.69 -2.68 8.92
C SER A 459 6.77 -4.04 9.61
N ALA A 460 6.72 -5.13 8.84
CA ALA A 460 6.83 -6.49 9.35
C ALA A 460 8.24 -6.82 9.85
N VAL A 461 9.28 -6.42 9.12
CA VAL A 461 10.68 -6.59 9.55
C VAL A 461 10.93 -5.84 10.86
N ARG A 462 10.46 -4.58 10.94
CA ARG A 462 10.54 -3.76 12.15
C ARG A 462 9.81 -4.39 13.33
N ALA A 463 8.60 -4.91 13.13
CA ALA A 463 7.83 -5.56 14.18
C ALA A 463 8.47 -6.89 14.62
N ALA A 464 9.01 -7.68 13.69
CA ALA A 464 9.72 -8.93 14.00
C ALA A 464 11.00 -8.66 14.82
N ARG A 465 11.80 -7.63 14.44
CA ARG A 465 12.95 -7.15 15.21
C ARG A 465 12.53 -6.78 16.64
N ASN A 466 11.50 -5.95 16.78
CA ASN A 466 11.05 -5.48 18.09
C ASN A 466 10.55 -6.62 18.99
N ILE A 467 9.88 -7.65 18.43
CA ILE A 467 9.48 -8.85 19.17
C ILE A 467 10.72 -9.66 19.58
N HIS A 468 11.67 -9.85 18.68
CA HIS A 468 12.92 -10.55 18.92
C HIS A 468 13.74 -9.88 20.03
N ASP A 469 13.87 -8.55 19.99
CA ASP A 469 14.57 -7.76 21.00
C ASP A 469 13.88 -7.86 22.36
N ALA A 470 12.53 -7.79 22.39
CA ALA A 470 11.76 -7.95 23.62
C ALA A 470 11.93 -9.35 24.26
N ILE A 471 12.08 -10.41 23.44
CA ILE A 471 12.36 -11.76 23.92
C ILE A 471 13.76 -11.83 24.56
N ASN A 472 14.74 -11.16 23.98
CA ASN A 472 16.14 -11.23 24.44
C ASN A 472 16.45 -10.26 25.58
N ALA A 473 15.67 -9.18 25.74
CA ALA A 473 15.83 -8.23 26.84
C ALA A 473 15.52 -8.81 28.24
N PHE A 474 14.76 -9.91 28.30
CA PHE A 474 14.46 -10.63 29.53
C PHE A 474 15.05 -12.06 29.47
N PRO A 475 16.36 -12.24 29.70
CA PRO A 475 16.94 -13.57 29.82
C PRO A 475 16.26 -14.29 30.99
N GLU A 476 15.79 -15.53 30.75
CA GLU A 476 15.29 -16.39 31.84
C GLU A 476 16.41 -16.56 32.88
N THR A 477 16.27 -15.93 34.04
CA THR A 477 17.08 -16.22 35.20
C THR A 477 16.70 -17.63 35.63
N PHE A 478 17.64 -18.59 35.52
CA PHE A 478 17.49 -19.86 36.17
C PHE A 478 17.21 -19.62 37.66
N PRO A 479 16.27 -20.31 38.29
CA PRO A 479 16.05 -20.19 39.73
C PRO A 479 17.20 -20.83 40.47
N SER A 480 18.27 -20.09 40.77
CA SER A 480 19.17 -20.39 41.84
C SER A 480 18.59 -19.74 43.08
N GLY A 481 18.12 -20.60 44.01
CA GLY A 481 17.54 -20.14 45.27
C GLY A 481 18.47 -19.20 46.05
N ARG A 482 17.95 -17.99 46.29
CA ARG A 482 18.22 -17.16 47.48
C ARG A 482 17.23 -15.99 47.50
N THR A 483 16.48 -15.91 48.55
CA THR A 483 15.60 -14.82 48.95
C THR A 483 16.42 -13.56 49.18
N HIS A 484 16.12 -12.49 48.46
CA HIS A 484 16.41 -11.11 48.88
C HIS A 484 15.24 -10.20 48.56
N SER A 485 14.90 -9.34 49.52
CA SER A 485 13.82 -8.38 49.56
C SER A 485 13.84 -7.37 48.41
N PRO A 486 12.70 -6.82 47.99
CA PRO A 486 12.61 -5.95 46.83
C PRO A 486 13.12 -4.53 47.14
N GLY A 487 14.28 -4.16 46.59
CA GLY A 487 14.69 -2.79 46.44
C GLY A 487 14.08 -2.18 45.20
N GLN A 488 13.53 -0.99 45.33
CA GLN A 488 12.98 -0.18 44.22
C GLN A 488 14.05 0.01 43.12
N LEU A 489 13.83 -0.54 41.95
CA LEU A 489 14.60 -0.23 40.74
C LEU A 489 13.79 0.69 39.85
N GLY A 490 14.30 1.89 39.68
CA GLY A 490 13.80 2.87 38.72
C GLY A 490 13.88 2.34 37.29
N LEU A 491 12.84 2.60 36.53
CA LEU A 491 12.75 2.30 35.09
C LEU A 491 13.89 3.04 34.34
N PRO A 492 14.64 2.39 33.46
CA PRO A 492 15.58 3.07 32.60
C PRO A 492 14.80 3.94 31.61
N SER A 493 15.11 5.23 31.62
CA SER A 493 14.68 6.18 30.61
C SER A 493 15.23 5.75 29.24
N THR A 494 14.37 5.56 28.27
CA THR A 494 14.73 5.40 26.86
C THR A 494 15.58 6.60 26.43
N PRO A 495 16.67 6.40 25.65
CA PRO A 495 17.43 7.50 25.11
C PRO A 495 16.52 8.37 24.23
N GLY A 496 16.35 9.62 24.61
CA GLY A 496 15.63 10.60 23.83
C GLY A 496 16.35 10.83 22.51
N SER A 497 15.80 10.28 21.42
CA SER A 497 16.20 10.69 20.09
C SER A 497 15.87 12.18 19.94
N SER A 498 16.91 13.01 19.79
CA SER A 498 16.74 14.41 19.42
C SER A 498 15.88 14.49 18.16
N PRO A 499 14.89 15.38 18.09
CA PRO A 499 14.08 15.51 16.88
C PRO A 499 14.97 15.90 15.71
N GLY A 500 15.01 15.08 14.66
CA GLY A 500 15.72 15.38 13.42
C GLY A 500 15.24 16.71 12.80
N PRO A 501 15.98 17.27 11.86
CA PRO A 501 15.75 18.61 11.29
C PRO A 501 14.34 18.83 10.75
N CYS A 502 13.65 17.78 10.34
CA CYS A 502 12.26 17.86 9.84
C CYS A 502 11.22 18.04 10.96
N ARG A 503 11.48 17.57 12.18
CA ARG A 503 10.57 17.77 13.32
C ARG A 503 10.54 19.22 13.80
N ARG A 504 11.65 19.96 13.70
CA ARG A 504 11.70 21.38 14.10
C ARG A 504 10.95 22.30 13.14
N GLN A 505 10.83 21.93 11.86
CA GLN A 505 10.06 22.70 10.88
C GLN A 505 8.55 22.38 10.88
N LEU A 506 8.14 21.21 11.39
CA LEU A 506 6.74 20.83 11.56
C LEU A 506 6.09 21.39 12.83
N SER A 507 6.87 22.00 13.73
CA SER A 507 6.40 22.52 15.02
C SER A 507 6.19 24.05 15.07
N ILE A 508 6.39 24.76 13.95
CA ILE A 508 6.15 26.21 13.91
C ILE A 508 4.71 26.46 13.44
N VAL A 509 3.77 26.32 14.38
CA VAL A 509 2.46 26.97 14.28
C VAL A 509 2.48 28.14 15.27
N PRO A 510 2.30 29.39 14.85
CA PRO A 510 2.09 30.47 15.80
C PRO A 510 0.78 30.22 16.57
N PRO A 511 0.68 30.63 17.85
CA PRO A 511 -0.54 30.46 18.61
C PRO A 511 -1.69 31.23 17.93
N VAL A 512 -2.79 30.53 17.66
CA VAL A 512 -4.04 31.16 17.23
C VAL A 512 -4.51 32.03 18.37
N THR A 513 -4.37 33.34 18.27
CA THR A 513 -5.07 34.27 19.11
C THR A 513 -6.55 34.20 18.79
N ALA A 514 -7.34 33.72 19.74
CA ALA A 514 -8.78 33.77 19.66
C ALA A 514 -9.24 35.25 19.61
N ALA A 515 -10.01 35.59 18.60
CA ALA A 515 -10.88 36.73 18.54
C ALA A 515 -12.32 36.24 18.30
#